data_0f36384f5dddf401eeb5800729db0dea
#
_entry.id   0f36384f5dddf401eeb5800729db0dea
#
_cell.length_a   1.000
_cell.length_b   1.000
_cell.length_c   1.000
_cell.angle_alpha   90.00
_cell.angle_beta   90.00
_cell.angle_gamma   90.00
#
_symmetry.space_group_name_H-M   'P 1'
#
loop_
_entity.id
_entity.type
_entity.pdbx_description
1 polymer ?
#
loop_
_entity_poly.entity_id
_entity_poly.type
_entity_poly.pdbx_seq_one_letter_code
_entity_poly.pdbx_strand_id
1 'polypeptide(L)'
;LLHSINLGPNFDEIEREMARNFAKAAEQAGVSQIIYLGGIANDVNISKHLASRAMTGSSLATTSVAVLELRAGIIIGSGSASFEMLRHLTHRLPIMTTPKWVMNKTHPIAIRDVLYYLKGAAHLEKPVNKVFDIGGPEVLSYADMMQKFAKLSGLKKRWIIRVPVLTPGLSSLWIGLVTPVPTALARPLVGSLISEVVADPAKSIDALIPKPAEGLIDVETAISLALSKI
;
A
#
# COMPACT_ATOMS: atom_id res chain seq x y z
N LEU A 1 18.27 2.57 -3.52
CA LEU A 1 16.96 2.01 -3.17
C LEU A 1 17.07 1.40 -1.77
N LEU A 2 16.39 2.04 -0.82
CA LEU A 2 16.31 1.50 0.54
C LEU A 2 15.05 0.64 0.64
N HIS A 3 15.20 -0.65 0.90
CA HIS A 3 14.09 -1.55 1.16
C HIS A 3 14.26 -2.10 2.57
N SER A 4 13.46 -1.60 3.52
CA SER A 4 13.44 -2.15 4.86
C SER A 4 12.19 -2.99 5.04
N ILE A 5 12.33 -4.32 4.94
CA ILE A 5 11.36 -5.24 5.50
C ILE A 5 12.04 -5.86 6.72
N ASN A 6 11.94 -5.17 7.84
CA ASN A 6 12.29 -5.78 9.11
C ASN A 6 10.99 -6.26 9.77
N LEU A 7 10.91 -7.55 10.05
CA LEU A 7 9.76 -8.20 10.64
C LEU A 7 9.99 -8.55 12.12
N GLY A 8 11.10 -8.08 12.69
CA GLY A 8 11.46 -8.28 14.10
C GLY A 8 10.61 -7.46 15.06
N PRO A 9 10.67 -7.72 16.35
CA PRO A 9 9.88 -7.02 17.38
C PRO A 9 10.13 -5.51 17.43
N ASN A 10 11.33 -5.04 17.06
CA ASN A 10 11.75 -3.64 17.08
C ASN A 10 11.89 -3.05 15.65
N PHE A 11 11.09 -3.53 14.71
CA PHE A 11 11.20 -3.11 13.31
C PHE A 11 11.04 -1.60 13.13
N ASP A 12 10.20 -0.96 13.91
CA ASP A 12 9.92 0.47 13.86
C ASP A 12 11.10 1.35 14.33
N GLU A 13 11.89 0.88 15.27
CA GLU A 13 13.13 1.54 15.69
C GLU A 13 14.21 1.42 14.63
N ILE A 14 14.39 0.21 14.11
CA ILE A 14 15.39 -0.08 13.07
C ILE A 14 15.06 0.69 11.78
N GLU A 15 13.80 0.72 11.36
CA GLU A 15 13.36 1.49 10.19
C GLU A 15 13.66 2.99 10.35
N ARG A 16 13.41 3.56 11.55
CA ARG A 16 13.74 4.97 11.84
C ARG A 16 15.24 5.24 11.79
N GLU A 17 16.03 4.37 12.39
CA GLU A 17 17.49 4.53 12.37
C GLU A 17 18.05 4.43 10.96
N MET A 18 17.61 3.45 10.18
CA MET A 18 17.99 3.29 8.77
C MET A 18 17.60 4.53 7.95
N ALA A 19 16.40 5.08 8.15
CA ALA A 19 15.95 6.28 7.45
C ALA A 19 16.82 7.49 7.79
N ARG A 20 17.15 7.70 9.06
CA ARG A 20 18.06 8.79 9.49
C ARG A 20 19.47 8.63 8.91
N ASN A 21 20.02 7.41 8.93
CA ASN A 21 21.34 7.14 8.38
C ASN A 21 21.35 7.37 6.87
N PHE A 22 20.28 6.96 6.16
CA PHE A 22 20.12 7.22 4.74
C PHE A 22 20.03 8.73 4.45
N ALA A 23 19.23 9.48 5.21
CA ALA A 23 19.08 10.91 5.02
C ALA A 23 20.42 11.65 5.22
N LYS A 24 21.19 11.30 6.26
CA LYS A 24 22.52 11.85 6.50
C LYS A 24 23.49 11.52 5.36
N ALA A 25 23.51 10.29 4.88
CA ALA A 25 24.35 9.88 3.75
C ALA A 25 23.96 10.61 2.47
N ALA A 26 22.67 10.80 2.20
CA ALA A 26 22.17 11.58 1.07
C ALA A 26 22.61 13.04 1.14
N GLU A 27 22.53 13.65 2.32
CA GLU A 27 23.00 15.03 2.55
C GLU A 27 24.50 15.14 2.31
N GLN A 28 25.30 14.26 2.89
CA GLN A 28 26.76 14.22 2.68
C GLN A 28 27.17 14.00 1.22
N ALA A 29 26.36 13.25 0.48
CA ALA A 29 26.56 13.02 -0.94
C ALA A 29 26.04 14.15 -1.86
N GLY A 30 25.47 15.22 -1.30
CA GLY A 30 24.92 16.33 -2.06
C GLY A 30 23.67 15.97 -2.87
N VAL A 31 22.90 14.96 -2.44
CA VAL A 31 21.64 14.60 -3.08
C VAL A 31 20.62 15.73 -2.91
N SER A 32 20.00 16.17 -4.00
CA SER A 32 19.06 17.27 -3.99
C SER A 32 17.66 16.87 -3.52
N GLN A 33 17.26 15.60 -3.73
CA GLN A 33 15.92 15.12 -3.38
C GLN A 33 15.89 13.62 -3.07
N ILE A 34 15.16 13.27 -2.04
CA ILE A 34 14.78 11.89 -1.72
C ILE A 34 13.31 11.70 -2.14
N ILE A 35 13.02 10.60 -2.86
CA ILE A 35 11.66 10.20 -3.19
C ILE A 35 11.33 8.96 -2.36
N TYR A 36 10.28 9.04 -1.57
CA TYR A 36 9.86 7.97 -0.66
C TYR A 36 8.44 7.49 -1.00
N LEU A 37 8.28 6.18 -1.18
CA LEU A 37 6.97 5.54 -1.33
C LEU A 37 6.49 5.04 0.04
N GLY A 38 5.60 5.81 0.66
CA GLY A 38 4.98 5.53 1.93
C GLY A 38 3.59 4.89 1.81
N GLY A 39 2.91 4.76 2.95
CA GLY A 39 1.51 4.31 3.02
C GLY A 39 0.57 5.43 3.45
N ILE A 40 -0.66 5.43 2.94
CA ILE A 40 -1.71 6.36 3.39
C ILE A 40 -2.06 6.03 4.84
N ALA A 41 -1.97 7.04 5.71
CA ALA A 41 -2.19 6.95 7.15
C ALA A 41 -3.01 8.18 7.60
N ASN A 42 -4.28 8.22 7.23
CA ASN A 42 -5.17 9.37 7.47
C ASN A 42 -6.01 9.24 8.74
N ASP A 43 -5.98 8.09 9.43
CA ASP A 43 -6.76 7.82 10.63
C ASP A 43 -5.93 8.02 11.91
N VAL A 44 -6.62 8.33 13.01
CA VAL A 44 -6.02 8.44 14.36
C VAL A 44 -5.62 7.06 14.91
N ASN A 45 -6.32 6.01 14.52
CA ASN A 45 -6.10 4.62 14.93
C ASN A 45 -5.39 3.79 13.85
N ILE A 46 -4.27 4.28 13.36
CA ILE A 46 -3.47 3.56 12.35
C ILE A 46 -2.74 2.36 12.97
N SER A 47 -2.52 1.32 12.16
CA SER A 47 -1.73 0.17 12.58
C SER A 47 -0.27 0.57 12.89
N LYS A 48 0.39 -0.22 13.76
CA LYS A 48 1.83 -0.01 14.07
C LYS A 48 2.68 0.05 12.79
N HIS A 49 2.32 -0.71 11.77
CA HIS A 49 3.01 -0.72 10.49
C HIS A 49 2.84 0.59 9.70
N LEU A 50 1.61 1.11 9.60
CA LEU A 50 1.37 2.40 8.94
C LEU A 50 2.01 3.56 9.72
N ALA A 51 1.99 3.49 11.06
CA ALA A 51 2.68 4.44 11.91
C ALA A 51 4.20 4.43 11.64
N SER A 52 4.82 3.25 11.54
CA SER A 52 6.24 3.12 11.20
C SER A 52 6.55 3.73 9.83
N ARG A 53 5.70 3.48 8.81
CA ARG A 53 5.85 4.09 7.48
C ARG A 53 5.80 5.61 7.51
N ALA A 54 4.85 6.19 8.23
CA ALA A 54 4.76 7.64 8.40
C ALA A 54 5.98 8.21 9.14
N MET A 55 6.46 7.51 10.18
CA MET A 55 7.67 7.87 10.92
C MET A 55 8.94 7.76 10.07
N THR A 56 9.00 6.80 9.13
CA THR A 56 10.10 6.69 8.16
C THR A 56 10.17 7.94 7.28
N GLY A 57 9.04 8.39 6.73
CA GLY A 57 8.98 9.64 5.96
C GLY A 57 9.48 10.84 6.77
N SER A 58 9.00 10.99 8.01
CA SER A 58 9.45 12.06 8.92
C SER A 58 10.94 11.95 9.26
N SER A 59 11.47 10.73 9.39
CA SER A 59 12.90 10.50 9.69
C SER A 59 13.80 10.81 8.49
N LEU A 60 13.32 10.61 7.26
CA LEU A 60 14.02 11.03 6.05
C LEU A 60 14.10 12.57 5.95
N ALA A 61 13.09 13.29 6.44
CA ALA A 61 13.00 14.74 6.41
C ALA A 61 13.76 15.44 7.56
N THR A 62 14.71 14.76 8.21
CA THR A 62 15.49 15.34 9.33
C THR A 62 16.75 16.11 8.90
N THR A 63 17.05 16.14 7.61
CA THR A 63 18.20 16.83 7.02
C THR A 63 17.75 17.96 6.09
N SER A 64 18.68 18.65 5.46
CA SER A 64 18.41 19.70 4.47
C SER A 64 17.92 19.17 3.11
N VAL A 65 18.01 17.85 2.89
CA VAL A 65 17.59 17.22 1.63
C VAL A 65 16.06 17.25 1.53
N ALA A 66 15.54 17.74 0.41
CA ALA A 66 14.11 17.74 0.15
C ALA A 66 13.54 16.29 0.08
N VAL A 67 12.40 16.05 0.71
CA VAL A 67 11.74 14.75 0.69
C VAL A 67 10.38 14.86 0.02
N LEU A 68 10.22 14.22 -1.13
CA LEU A 68 8.94 14.02 -1.78
C LEU A 68 8.40 12.65 -1.37
N GLU A 69 7.37 12.63 -0.52
CA GLU A 69 6.71 11.40 -0.09
C GLU A 69 5.45 11.17 -0.91
N LEU A 70 5.37 10.00 -1.57
CA LEU A 70 4.17 9.49 -2.23
C LEU A 70 3.54 8.44 -1.32
N ARG A 71 2.31 8.66 -0.87
CA ARG A 71 1.57 7.71 -0.05
C ARG A 71 0.55 6.98 -0.88
N ALA A 72 0.62 5.67 -0.90
CA ALA A 72 -0.31 4.78 -1.59
C ALA A 72 -1.07 3.89 -0.61
N GLY A 73 -2.25 3.46 -1.00
CA GLY A 73 -2.98 2.38 -0.35
C GLY A 73 -2.52 1.01 -0.85
N ILE A 74 -3.46 0.17 -1.31
CA ILE A 74 -3.16 -1.14 -1.88
C ILE A 74 -2.59 -0.98 -3.29
N ILE A 75 -1.36 -1.48 -3.50
CA ILE A 75 -0.74 -1.52 -4.83
C ILE A 75 -1.06 -2.86 -5.50
N ILE A 76 -1.72 -2.81 -6.65
CA ILE A 76 -2.05 -3.99 -7.45
C ILE A 76 -0.93 -4.26 -8.45
N GLY A 77 -0.26 -5.39 -8.29
CA GLY A 77 0.82 -5.83 -9.17
C GLY A 77 1.31 -7.23 -8.81
N SER A 78 1.87 -7.95 -9.78
CA SER A 78 2.47 -9.27 -9.55
C SER A 78 3.59 -9.17 -8.51
N GLY A 79 3.60 -10.06 -7.53
CA GLY A 79 4.56 -10.07 -6.43
C GLY A 79 4.27 -9.07 -5.29
N SER A 80 3.24 -8.21 -5.42
CA SER A 80 2.77 -7.40 -4.30
C SER A 80 2.14 -8.29 -3.23
N ALA A 81 2.62 -8.19 -1.98
CA ALA A 81 2.09 -8.99 -0.86
C ALA A 81 0.59 -8.78 -0.64
N SER A 82 0.09 -7.55 -0.83
CA SER A 82 -1.34 -7.23 -0.73
C SER A 82 -2.15 -7.89 -1.85
N PHE A 83 -1.62 -7.90 -3.08
CA PHE A 83 -2.27 -8.57 -4.21
C PHE A 83 -2.22 -10.08 -4.05
N GLU A 84 -1.11 -10.66 -3.62
CA GLU A 84 -0.99 -12.10 -3.37
C GLU A 84 -1.96 -12.55 -2.26
N MET A 85 -2.13 -11.77 -1.20
CA MET A 85 -3.12 -12.04 -0.16
C MET A 85 -4.55 -12.04 -0.75
N LEU A 86 -4.91 -11.03 -1.55
CA LEU A 86 -6.21 -10.95 -2.25
C LEU A 86 -6.43 -12.19 -3.13
N ARG A 87 -5.44 -12.54 -3.94
CA ARG A 87 -5.46 -13.68 -4.87
C ARG A 87 -5.70 -15.00 -4.14
N HIS A 88 -4.87 -15.30 -3.16
CA HIS A 88 -4.96 -16.58 -2.45
C HIS A 88 -6.24 -16.72 -1.64
N LEU A 89 -6.68 -15.67 -0.94
CA LEU A 89 -7.95 -15.69 -0.20
C LEU A 89 -9.11 -15.94 -1.16
N THR A 90 -9.15 -15.23 -2.29
CA THR A 90 -10.26 -15.36 -3.25
C THR A 90 -10.27 -16.72 -3.93
N HIS A 91 -9.11 -17.29 -4.29
CA HIS A 91 -9.05 -18.61 -4.90
C HIS A 91 -9.48 -19.74 -3.95
N ARG A 92 -9.00 -19.70 -2.71
CA ARG A 92 -9.16 -20.81 -1.77
C ARG A 92 -10.49 -20.85 -1.07
N LEU A 93 -11.17 -19.71 -0.94
CA LEU A 93 -12.35 -19.58 -0.11
C LEU A 93 -13.58 -19.19 -0.94
N PRO A 94 -14.43 -20.15 -1.33
CA PRO A 94 -15.71 -19.87 -1.95
C PRO A 94 -16.71 -19.19 -0.98
N ILE A 95 -16.60 -19.54 0.31
CA ILE A 95 -17.36 -18.93 1.42
C ILE A 95 -16.36 -18.44 2.44
N MET A 96 -16.45 -17.17 2.80
CA MET A 96 -15.55 -16.51 3.74
C MET A 96 -16.32 -15.91 4.89
N THR A 97 -15.96 -16.33 6.12
CA THR A 97 -16.33 -15.60 7.31
C THR A 97 -15.30 -14.50 7.52
N THR A 98 -15.70 -13.25 7.43
CA THR A 98 -14.78 -12.11 7.43
C THR A 98 -15.05 -11.13 8.56
N PRO A 99 -14.02 -10.45 9.07
CA PRO A 99 -14.19 -9.34 9.99
C PRO A 99 -14.87 -8.14 9.30
N LYS A 100 -15.35 -7.19 10.10
CA LYS A 100 -16.00 -5.96 9.57
C LYS A 100 -15.10 -5.15 8.65
N TRP A 101 -13.78 -5.13 8.89
CA TRP A 101 -12.82 -4.32 8.13
C TRP A 101 -12.75 -4.67 6.63
N VAL A 102 -13.20 -5.85 6.21
CA VAL A 102 -13.27 -6.23 4.78
C VAL A 102 -14.15 -5.26 3.98
N MET A 103 -15.07 -4.56 4.64
CA MET A 103 -15.95 -3.55 4.05
C MET A 103 -15.36 -2.13 4.09
N ASN A 104 -14.24 -1.92 4.76
CA ASN A 104 -13.59 -0.62 4.81
C ASN A 104 -13.13 -0.22 3.41
N LYS A 105 -13.23 1.07 3.13
CA LYS A 105 -12.83 1.61 1.83
C LYS A 105 -11.32 1.71 1.73
N THR A 106 -10.82 1.38 0.57
CA THR A 106 -9.42 1.56 0.18
C THR A 106 -9.36 2.18 -1.21
N HIS A 107 -8.24 2.80 -1.51
CA HIS A 107 -7.98 3.46 -2.79
C HIS A 107 -6.85 2.70 -3.51
N PRO A 108 -7.14 1.56 -4.15
CA PRO A 108 -6.12 0.75 -4.82
C PRO A 108 -5.54 1.52 -6.01
N ILE A 109 -4.27 1.23 -6.31
CA ILE A 109 -3.55 1.82 -7.44
C ILE A 109 -2.76 0.74 -8.17
N ALA A 110 -2.73 0.79 -9.51
CA ALA A 110 -1.91 -0.11 -10.30
C ALA A 110 -0.42 0.17 -10.11
N ILE A 111 0.42 -0.87 -10.09
CA ILE A 111 1.88 -0.70 -9.98
C ILE A 111 2.45 0.18 -11.11
N ARG A 112 1.87 0.15 -12.32
CA ARG A 112 2.29 0.99 -13.44
C ARG A 112 2.09 2.48 -13.14
N ASP A 113 0.98 2.83 -12.51
CA ASP A 113 0.68 4.21 -12.14
C ASP A 113 1.58 4.68 -11.00
N VAL A 114 1.90 3.81 -10.03
CA VAL A 114 2.91 4.11 -9.00
C VAL A 114 4.25 4.40 -9.62
N LEU A 115 4.69 3.56 -10.58
CA LEU A 115 5.96 3.77 -11.29
C LEU A 115 5.95 5.03 -12.13
N TYR A 116 4.80 5.37 -12.75
CA TYR A 116 4.61 6.62 -13.48
C TYR A 116 4.86 7.84 -12.57
N TYR A 117 4.21 7.88 -11.41
CA TYR A 117 4.39 8.98 -10.44
C TYR A 117 5.80 9.01 -9.86
N LEU A 118 6.40 7.87 -9.52
CA LEU A 118 7.80 7.80 -9.05
C LEU A 118 8.78 8.32 -10.11
N LYS A 119 8.58 7.93 -11.37
CA LYS A 119 9.39 8.42 -12.49
C LYS A 119 9.19 9.92 -12.68
N GLY A 120 7.95 10.41 -12.68
CA GLY A 120 7.64 11.84 -12.77
C GLY A 120 8.31 12.63 -11.64
N ALA A 121 8.24 12.14 -10.41
CA ALA A 121 8.89 12.76 -9.26
C ALA A 121 10.42 12.86 -9.43
N ALA A 122 11.04 11.83 -10.03
CA ALA A 122 12.49 11.83 -10.29
C ALA A 122 12.93 12.81 -11.40
N HIS A 123 11.99 13.31 -12.22
CA HIS A 123 12.28 14.24 -13.31
C HIS A 123 11.76 15.65 -13.03
N LEU A 124 11.35 15.97 -11.80
CA LEU A 124 10.99 17.33 -11.45
C LEU A 124 12.21 18.26 -11.56
N GLU A 125 12.03 19.41 -12.18
CA GLU A 125 13.12 20.40 -12.37
C GLU A 125 13.66 20.97 -11.06
N LYS A 126 12.80 21.03 -10.03
CA LYS A 126 13.16 21.56 -8.70
C LYS A 126 12.80 20.55 -7.62
N PRO A 127 13.66 20.43 -6.61
CA PRO A 127 13.35 19.61 -5.44
C PRO A 127 12.07 20.08 -4.75
N VAL A 128 11.24 19.12 -4.32
CA VAL A 128 9.96 19.35 -3.65
C VAL A 128 9.99 18.65 -2.29
N ASN A 129 9.78 19.40 -1.21
CA ASN A 129 9.67 18.85 0.14
C ASN A 129 8.20 18.83 0.55
N LYS A 130 7.48 17.76 0.18
CA LYS A 130 6.04 17.64 0.43
C LYS A 130 5.56 16.19 0.38
N VAL A 131 4.44 15.97 1.07
CA VAL A 131 3.73 14.69 1.10
C VAL A 131 2.52 14.75 0.18
N PHE A 132 2.36 13.72 -0.65
CA PHE A 132 1.23 13.55 -1.57
C PHE A 132 0.61 12.18 -1.42
N ASP A 133 -0.71 12.11 -1.56
CA ASP A 133 -1.44 10.85 -1.63
C ASP A 133 -1.70 10.49 -3.09
N ILE A 134 -1.46 9.23 -3.45
CA ILE A 134 -1.73 8.68 -4.79
C ILE A 134 -2.71 7.51 -4.69
N GLY A 135 -3.66 7.45 -5.61
CA GLY A 135 -4.66 6.40 -5.72
C GLY A 135 -5.05 6.18 -7.18
N GLY A 136 -5.65 5.04 -7.48
CA GLY A 136 -6.21 4.76 -8.79
C GLY A 136 -7.53 5.52 -9.04
N PRO A 137 -8.28 5.17 -10.08
CA PRO A 137 -9.52 5.87 -10.40
C PRO A 137 -10.71 5.45 -9.52
N GLU A 138 -10.59 4.37 -8.72
CA GLU A 138 -11.71 3.78 -8.00
C GLU A 138 -11.42 3.67 -6.50
N VAL A 139 -12.44 4.00 -5.69
CA VAL A 139 -12.45 3.70 -4.24
C VAL A 139 -13.38 2.52 -4.01
N LEU A 140 -12.85 1.42 -3.48
CA LEU A 140 -13.53 0.14 -3.33
C LEU A 140 -13.32 -0.43 -1.93
N SER A 141 -14.23 -1.29 -1.47
CA SER A 141 -13.94 -2.14 -0.31
C SER A 141 -13.03 -3.32 -0.71
N TYR A 142 -12.37 -3.92 0.28
CA TYR A 142 -11.59 -5.14 0.04
C TYR A 142 -12.47 -6.28 -0.48
N ALA A 143 -13.74 -6.34 -0.01
CA ALA A 143 -14.75 -7.27 -0.51
C ALA A 143 -15.06 -7.07 -2.00
N ASP A 144 -15.19 -5.82 -2.46
CA ASP A 144 -15.43 -5.53 -3.88
C ASP A 144 -14.24 -5.95 -4.74
N MET A 145 -13.02 -5.70 -4.28
CA MET A 145 -11.82 -6.18 -4.97
C MET A 145 -11.78 -7.70 -5.09
N MET A 146 -12.18 -8.44 -4.03
CA MET A 146 -12.28 -9.90 -4.09
C MET A 146 -13.33 -10.37 -5.11
N GLN A 147 -14.47 -9.69 -5.22
CA GLN A 147 -15.48 -10.01 -6.23
C GLN A 147 -14.99 -9.71 -7.65
N LYS A 148 -14.34 -8.56 -7.88
CA LYS A 148 -13.72 -8.23 -9.17
C LYS A 148 -12.67 -9.28 -9.55
N PHE A 149 -11.79 -9.65 -8.61
CA PHE A 149 -10.79 -10.70 -8.82
C PHE A 149 -11.44 -12.05 -9.17
N ALA A 150 -12.47 -12.47 -8.42
CA ALA A 150 -13.17 -13.73 -8.68
C ALA A 150 -13.76 -13.77 -10.09
N LYS A 151 -14.42 -12.70 -10.52
CA LYS A 151 -14.99 -12.54 -11.86
C LYS A 151 -13.92 -12.70 -12.95
N LEU A 152 -12.80 -11.99 -12.82
CA LEU A 152 -11.70 -12.00 -13.79
C LEU A 152 -10.96 -13.36 -13.85
N SER A 153 -10.93 -14.08 -12.74
CA SER A 153 -10.33 -15.41 -12.65
C SER A 153 -11.29 -16.55 -13.02
N GLY A 154 -12.49 -16.25 -13.55
CA GLY A 154 -13.50 -17.27 -13.91
C GLY A 154 -14.09 -18.01 -12.70
N LEU A 155 -13.95 -17.47 -11.51
CA LEU A 155 -14.46 -18.07 -10.29
C LEU A 155 -15.92 -17.65 -10.03
N LYS A 156 -16.69 -18.53 -9.35
CA LYS A 156 -18.04 -18.19 -8.90
C LYS A 156 -17.99 -17.03 -7.90
N LYS A 157 -19.07 -16.25 -7.80
CA LYS A 157 -19.24 -15.20 -6.80
C LYS A 157 -18.88 -15.71 -5.39
N ARG A 158 -18.08 -14.96 -4.64
CA ARG A 158 -17.66 -15.31 -3.28
C ARG A 158 -18.72 -14.91 -2.27
N TRP A 159 -19.09 -15.84 -1.38
CA TRP A 159 -19.99 -15.55 -0.28
C TRP A 159 -19.19 -14.98 0.89
N ILE A 160 -19.40 -13.69 1.18
CA ILE A 160 -18.69 -12.98 2.25
C ILE A 160 -19.68 -12.79 3.40
N ILE A 161 -19.49 -13.57 4.47
CA ILE A 161 -20.33 -13.55 5.68
C ILE A 161 -19.57 -12.75 6.75
N ARG A 162 -20.13 -11.64 7.16
CA ARG A 162 -19.54 -10.78 8.19
C ARG A 162 -19.79 -11.34 9.59
N VAL A 163 -18.73 -11.52 10.37
CA VAL A 163 -18.81 -11.92 11.77
C VAL A 163 -18.25 -10.82 12.67
N PRO A 164 -18.95 -10.47 13.76
CA PRO A 164 -18.54 -9.34 14.60
C PRO A 164 -17.32 -9.62 15.49
N VAL A 165 -16.90 -10.88 15.62
CA VAL A 165 -16.02 -11.35 16.71
C VAL A 165 -14.56 -11.63 16.30
N LEU A 166 -14.19 -11.47 15.01
CA LEU A 166 -12.81 -11.72 14.60
C LEU A 166 -11.90 -10.54 14.94
N THR A 167 -11.02 -10.74 15.92
CA THR A 167 -9.96 -9.78 16.24
C THR A 167 -8.89 -9.76 15.14
N PRO A 168 -8.12 -8.66 14.98
CA PRO A 168 -7.04 -8.60 13.99
C PRO A 168 -6.01 -9.72 14.15
N GLY A 169 -5.72 -10.15 15.40
CA GLY A 169 -4.81 -11.25 15.68
C GLY A 169 -5.31 -12.59 15.15
N LEU A 170 -6.56 -12.94 15.42
CA LEU A 170 -7.19 -14.17 14.89
C LEU A 170 -7.29 -14.14 13.37
N SER A 171 -7.62 -12.98 12.79
CA SER A 171 -7.68 -12.81 11.34
C SER A 171 -6.32 -13.05 10.68
N SER A 172 -5.23 -12.56 11.25
CA SER A 172 -3.89 -12.75 10.69
C SER A 172 -3.37 -14.19 10.79
N LEU A 173 -3.70 -14.91 11.86
CA LEU A 173 -3.40 -16.33 11.99
C LEU A 173 -4.14 -17.16 10.95
N TRP A 174 -5.43 -16.88 10.76
CA TRP A 174 -6.25 -17.55 9.76
C TRP A 174 -5.77 -17.27 8.32
N ILE A 175 -5.39 -16.04 8.00
CA ILE A 175 -4.80 -15.69 6.70
C ILE A 175 -3.50 -16.46 6.47
N GLY A 176 -2.62 -16.54 7.48
CA GLY A 176 -1.37 -17.31 7.38
C GLY A 176 -1.61 -18.82 7.16
N LEU A 177 -2.73 -19.38 7.65
CA LEU A 177 -3.11 -20.76 7.40
C LEU A 177 -3.66 -20.99 5.97
N VAL A 178 -4.41 -20.01 5.46
CA VAL A 178 -5.13 -20.12 4.18
C VAL A 178 -4.30 -19.62 2.98
N THR A 179 -3.28 -18.81 3.21
CA THR A 179 -2.43 -18.24 2.17
C THR A 179 -0.97 -18.64 2.37
N PRO A 180 -0.14 -18.69 1.33
CA PRO A 180 1.31 -18.88 1.46
C PRO A 180 2.02 -17.61 1.93
N VAL A 181 1.29 -16.53 2.22
CA VAL A 181 1.87 -15.29 2.75
C VAL A 181 2.31 -15.55 4.19
N PRO A 182 3.59 -15.35 4.52
CA PRO A 182 4.08 -15.54 5.90
C PRO A 182 3.26 -14.73 6.89
N THR A 183 2.90 -15.32 8.03
CA THR A 183 2.08 -14.64 9.07
C THR A 183 2.70 -13.32 9.52
N ALA A 184 4.03 -13.24 9.51
CA ALA A 184 4.78 -12.02 9.81
C ALA A 184 4.48 -10.86 8.83
N LEU A 185 4.19 -11.16 7.56
CA LEU A 185 3.75 -10.18 6.55
C LEU A 185 2.23 -9.98 6.58
N ALA A 186 1.46 -11.05 6.77
CA ALA A 186 0.00 -10.97 6.80
C ALA A 186 -0.52 -10.06 7.92
N ARG A 187 0.11 -10.11 9.11
CA ARG A 187 -0.30 -9.33 10.28
C ARG A 187 -0.25 -7.81 10.07
N PRO A 188 0.85 -7.21 9.57
CA PRO A 188 0.89 -5.80 9.22
C PRO A 188 -0.12 -5.41 8.13
N LEU A 189 -0.29 -6.26 7.10
CA LEU A 189 -1.22 -6.01 6.00
C LEU A 189 -2.67 -5.97 6.49
N VAL A 190 -3.09 -6.95 7.31
CA VAL A 190 -4.42 -6.95 7.94
C VAL A 190 -4.60 -5.73 8.82
N GLY A 191 -3.58 -5.39 9.63
CA GLY A 191 -3.59 -4.20 10.45
C GLY A 191 -3.85 -2.92 9.64
N SER A 192 -3.30 -2.83 8.44
CA SER A 192 -3.50 -1.68 7.56
C SER A 192 -4.91 -1.59 6.94
N LEU A 193 -5.67 -2.69 6.92
CA LEU A 193 -7.04 -2.73 6.40
C LEU A 193 -8.11 -2.40 7.45
N ILE A 194 -7.72 -2.31 8.73
CA ILE A 194 -8.66 -2.03 9.83
C ILE A 194 -9.23 -0.62 9.74
N SER A 195 -8.44 0.32 9.24
CA SER A 195 -8.85 1.70 8.97
C SER A 195 -9.13 1.89 7.48
N GLU A 196 -9.92 2.90 7.14
CA GLU A 196 -10.09 3.30 5.75
C GLU A 196 -8.79 3.91 5.21
N VAL A 197 -8.39 3.50 4.00
CA VAL A 197 -7.14 3.91 3.36
C VAL A 197 -7.49 4.54 2.01
N VAL A 198 -7.95 5.79 2.06
CA VAL A 198 -8.38 6.56 0.88
C VAL A 198 -7.47 7.77 0.72
N ALA A 199 -6.98 8.01 -0.50
CA ALA A 199 -6.17 9.19 -0.82
C ALA A 199 -6.97 10.48 -0.59
N ASP A 200 -6.35 11.45 0.07
CA ASP A 200 -6.93 12.77 0.30
C ASP A 200 -6.79 13.61 -0.97
N PRO A 201 -7.89 14.04 -1.60
CA PRO A 201 -7.82 14.88 -2.81
C PRO A 201 -7.05 16.19 -2.60
N ALA A 202 -7.03 16.73 -1.38
CA ALA A 202 -6.26 17.94 -1.06
C ALA A 202 -4.74 17.71 -1.09
N LYS A 203 -4.30 16.44 -1.04
CA LYS A 203 -2.90 16.03 -1.13
C LYS A 203 -2.55 15.40 -2.48
N SER A 204 -3.38 15.63 -3.53
CA SER A 204 -3.07 15.10 -4.86
C SER A 204 -1.76 15.65 -5.42
N ILE A 205 -1.01 14.82 -6.11
CA ILE A 205 0.20 15.21 -6.84
C ILE A 205 -0.10 15.76 -8.25
N ASP A 206 -1.32 15.68 -8.71
CA ASP A 206 -1.71 15.96 -10.10
C ASP A 206 -1.34 17.37 -10.58
N ALA A 207 -1.17 18.33 -9.69
CA ALA A 207 -0.71 19.67 -9.99
C ALA A 207 0.78 19.73 -10.39
N LEU A 208 1.59 18.77 -9.94
CA LEU A 208 3.03 18.67 -10.24
C LEU A 208 3.31 17.64 -11.33
N ILE A 209 2.62 16.53 -11.26
CA ILE A 209 2.73 15.40 -12.20
C ILE A 209 1.32 15.07 -12.65
N PRO A 210 0.88 15.64 -13.80
CA PRO A 210 -0.44 15.37 -14.36
C PRO A 210 -0.66 13.87 -14.61
N LYS A 211 -1.91 13.43 -14.50
CA LYS A 211 -2.27 12.05 -14.86
C LYS A 211 -1.86 11.71 -16.28
N PRO A 212 -1.57 10.43 -16.59
CA PRO A 212 -1.38 9.99 -17.98
C PRO A 212 -2.54 10.43 -18.88
N ALA A 213 -2.28 10.70 -20.14
CA ALA A 213 -3.30 11.16 -21.12
C ALA A 213 -4.45 10.13 -21.27
N GLU A 214 -4.11 8.84 -21.15
CA GLU A 214 -5.05 7.71 -21.15
C GLU A 214 -5.78 7.52 -19.82
N GLY A 215 -5.43 8.29 -18.80
CA GLY A 215 -5.93 8.15 -17.44
C GLY A 215 -5.18 7.09 -16.64
N LEU A 216 -5.55 6.95 -15.36
CA LEU A 216 -5.03 5.92 -14.46
C LEU A 216 -5.71 4.57 -14.76
N ILE A 217 -4.98 3.48 -14.51
CA ILE A 217 -5.45 2.12 -14.76
C ILE A 217 -6.51 1.73 -13.73
N ASP A 218 -7.68 1.28 -14.19
CA ASP A 218 -8.75 0.77 -13.35
C ASP A 218 -8.38 -0.57 -12.68
N VAL A 219 -9.10 -0.93 -11.62
CA VAL A 219 -8.80 -2.11 -10.81
C VAL A 219 -8.93 -3.43 -11.61
N GLU A 220 -9.89 -3.55 -12.50
CA GLU A 220 -10.07 -4.78 -13.30
C GLU A 220 -8.89 -4.97 -14.26
N THR A 221 -8.48 -3.91 -14.94
CA THR A 221 -7.30 -3.90 -15.80
C THR A 221 -6.02 -4.18 -15.01
N ALA A 222 -5.85 -3.54 -13.84
CA ALA A 222 -4.69 -3.77 -12.98
C ALA A 222 -4.59 -5.24 -12.53
N ILE A 223 -5.71 -5.85 -12.12
CA ILE A 223 -5.77 -7.27 -11.75
C ILE A 223 -5.42 -8.16 -12.95
N SER A 224 -5.99 -7.87 -14.12
CA SER A 224 -5.72 -8.66 -15.34
C SER A 224 -4.24 -8.61 -15.74
N LEU A 225 -3.62 -7.43 -15.67
CA LEU A 225 -2.19 -7.25 -15.92
C LEU A 225 -1.31 -7.98 -14.88
N ALA A 226 -1.73 -7.98 -13.61
CA ALA A 226 -1.00 -8.70 -12.57
C ALA A 226 -1.10 -10.22 -12.78
N LEU A 227 -2.28 -10.74 -13.13
CA LEU A 227 -2.50 -12.16 -13.44
C LEU A 227 -1.72 -12.65 -14.66
N SER A 228 -1.55 -11.80 -15.69
CA SER A 228 -0.78 -12.16 -16.88
C SER A 228 0.73 -12.34 -16.63
N LYS A 229 1.22 -12.02 -15.43
CA LYS A 229 2.63 -12.15 -15.02
C LYS A 229 2.87 -13.29 -14.01
N ILE A 230 1.84 -14.05 -13.68
CA ILE A 230 1.88 -15.19 -12.77
C ILE A 230 1.68 -16.48 -13.57
#